data_40f352d4b26a888a1aa47b8b45c201ae
#
_entry.id   40f352d4b26a888a1aa47b8b45c201ae
#
_cell.length_a   1.000
_cell.length_b   1.000
_cell.length_c   1.000
_cell.angle_alpha   90.00
_cell.angle_beta   90.00
_cell.angle_gamma   90.00
#
_symmetry.space_group_name_H-M   'P 1'
#
loop_
_entity.id
_entity.type
_entity.pdbx_description
1 polymer ?
#
loop_
_entity_poly.entity_id
_entity_poly.type
_entity_poly.pdbx_seq_one_letter_code
_entity_poly.pdbx_strand_id
1 'polypeptide(L)'
;MSNETSHHKWEQGIIHLMNLDGWELEWCGGGMEHYDAKGKTPKGFDCVIEFKLRHAYYQTKILEQFKYDALMREKCMKFYYVFDCKGNYLYHLDTLKLPELDVVNCKTTEKFNRTDLINKNVYFISESQASIINKYSDL
;
A
#
# COMPACT_ATOMS: atom_id res chain seq x y z
N MET A 1 25.41 4.10 -8.88
CA MET A 1 24.36 5.11 -9.06
C MET A 1 23.04 4.56 -8.58
N SER A 2 22.37 5.28 -7.71
CA SER A 2 21.08 4.86 -7.18
C SER A 2 20.00 5.01 -8.25
N ASN A 3 19.18 3.94 -8.46
CA ASN A 3 18.01 4.00 -9.32
C ASN A 3 16.74 4.38 -8.54
N GLU A 4 16.93 5.02 -7.38
CA GLU A 4 15.82 5.43 -6.56
C GLU A 4 15.01 6.54 -7.23
N THR A 5 13.69 6.32 -7.30
CA THR A 5 12.73 7.33 -7.75
C THR A 5 12.29 8.18 -6.55
N SER A 6 11.61 9.31 -6.82
CA SER A 6 10.98 10.11 -5.76
C SER A 6 9.95 9.27 -4.96
N HIS A 7 9.30 8.33 -5.61
CA HIS A 7 8.37 7.40 -4.97
C HIS A 7 9.08 6.50 -3.96
N HIS A 8 10.24 5.96 -4.32
CA HIS A 8 11.05 5.13 -3.42
C HIS A 8 11.53 5.94 -2.20
N LYS A 9 11.94 7.19 -2.42
CA LYS A 9 12.36 8.08 -1.32
C LYS A 9 11.21 8.36 -0.37
N TRP A 10 10.01 8.57 -0.90
CA TRP A 10 8.81 8.78 -0.09
C TRP A 10 8.52 7.54 0.78
N GLU A 11 8.59 6.34 0.21
CA GLU A 11 8.39 5.10 0.96
C GLU A 11 9.39 4.97 2.10
N GLN A 12 10.66 5.24 1.84
CA GLN A 12 11.71 5.18 2.87
C GLN A 12 11.47 6.22 3.96
N GLY A 13 10.99 7.41 3.60
CA GLY A 13 10.62 8.44 4.56
C GLY A 13 9.49 8.00 5.47
N ILE A 14 8.47 7.35 4.93
CA ILE A 14 7.35 6.82 5.72
C ILE A 14 7.85 5.73 6.67
N ILE A 15 8.71 4.84 6.21
CA ILE A 15 9.30 3.79 7.06
C ILE A 15 10.05 4.43 8.23
N HIS A 16 10.84 5.48 7.95
CA HIS A 16 11.55 6.18 9.01
C HIS A 16 10.58 6.72 10.08
N LEU A 17 9.49 7.36 9.66
CA LEU A 17 8.49 7.89 10.58
C LEU A 17 7.79 6.77 11.37
N MET A 18 7.46 5.67 10.73
CA MET A 18 6.85 4.53 11.39
C MET A 18 7.81 3.92 12.44
N ASN A 19 9.09 3.82 12.11
CA ASN A 19 10.08 3.30 13.03
C ASN A 19 10.27 4.19 14.27
N LEU A 20 10.09 5.50 14.10
CA LEU A 20 10.06 6.41 15.24
C LEU A 20 8.83 6.16 16.13
N ASP A 21 7.78 5.59 15.57
CA ASP A 21 6.53 5.29 16.29
C ASP A 21 6.43 3.84 16.75
N GLY A 22 7.57 3.16 16.84
CA GLY A 22 7.66 1.82 17.44
C GLY A 22 7.71 0.65 16.48
N TRP A 23 7.54 0.86 15.18
CA TRP A 23 7.74 -0.19 14.19
C TRP A 23 9.23 -0.46 13.98
N GLU A 24 9.55 -1.66 13.52
CA GLU A 24 10.91 -2.04 13.14
C GLU A 24 10.87 -2.55 11.70
N LEU A 25 10.90 -1.63 10.74
CA LEU A 25 10.73 -1.93 9.32
C LEU A 25 12.00 -1.66 8.54
N GLU A 26 12.24 -2.47 7.52
CA GLU A 26 13.25 -2.21 6.50
C GLU A 26 12.59 -2.11 5.12
N TRP A 27 13.13 -1.25 4.28
CA TRP A 27 12.60 -1.02 2.94
C TRP A 27 12.99 -2.15 2.00
N CYS A 28 12.03 -2.62 1.19
CA CYS A 28 12.21 -3.70 0.22
C CYS A 28 11.79 -3.29 -1.20
N GLY A 29 11.37 -2.06 -1.39
CA GLY A 29 10.73 -1.61 -2.63
C GLY A 29 11.62 -1.61 -3.88
N GLY A 30 12.94 -1.71 -3.72
CA GLY A 30 13.85 -1.83 -4.86
C GLY A 30 14.19 -3.28 -5.20
N GLY A 31 13.68 -4.24 -4.46
CA GLY A 31 13.98 -5.66 -4.63
C GLY A 31 12.94 -6.42 -5.43
N MET A 32 12.95 -7.73 -5.29
CA MET A 32 12.05 -8.64 -6.00
C MET A 32 10.84 -9.06 -5.15
N GLU A 33 10.74 -8.57 -3.94
CA GLU A 33 9.64 -8.88 -3.04
C GLU A 33 8.34 -8.26 -3.53
N HIS A 34 7.21 -8.86 -3.13
CA HIS A 34 5.88 -8.37 -3.48
C HIS A 34 5.35 -7.31 -2.49
N TYR A 35 6.22 -6.77 -1.64
CA TYR A 35 5.89 -5.78 -0.63
C TYR A 35 7.00 -4.73 -0.56
N ASP A 36 6.67 -3.56 -0.03
CA ASP A 36 7.60 -2.42 0.04
C ASP A 36 8.40 -2.37 1.33
N ALA A 37 7.90 -2.99 2.39
CA ALA A 37 8.59 -3.05 3.68
C ALA A 37 8.31 -4.35 4.39
N LYS A 38 9.27 -4.78 5.23
CA LYS A 38 9.09 -5.93 6.11
C LYS A 38 9.75 -5.65 7.46
N GLY A 39 9.31 -6.35 8.47
CA GLY A 39 9.88 -6.20 9.81
C GLY A 39 8.91 -6.59 10.89
N LYS A 40 8.79 -5.74 11.92
CA LYS A 40 7.94 -6.00 13.08
C LYS A 40 7.00 -4.84 13.37
N THR A 41 5.79 -5.18 13.80
CA THR A 41 4.83 -4.22 14.34
C THR A 41 5.32 -3.68 15.68
N PRO A 42 4.71 -2.59 16.20
CA PRO A 42 5.06 -2.10 17.55
C PRO A 42 4.92 -3.15 18.66
N LYS A 43 4.05 -4.14 18.46
CA LYS A 43 3.88 -5.25 19.41
C LYS A 43 4.85 -6.41 19.19
N GLY A 44 5.73 -6.32 18.19
CA GLY A 44 6.76 -7.31 17.94
C GLY A 44 6.35 -8.45 16.99
N PHE A 45 5.23 -8.35 16.31
CA PHE A 45 4.81 -9.36 15.35
C PHE A 45 5.45 -9.13 13.97
N ASP A 46 5.88 -10.20 13.33
CA ASP A 46 6.39 -10.12 11.97
C ASP A 46 5.33 -9.61 11.01
N CYS A 47 5.72 -8.74 10.09
CA CYS A 47 4.79 -8.15 9.14
C CYS A 47 5.45 -7.77 7.83
N VAL A 48 4.60 -7.62 6.79
CA VAL A 48 4.96 -7.00 5.52
C VAL A 48 3.94 -5.90 5.22
N ILE A 49 4.38 -4.86 4.50
CA ILE A 49 3.53 -3.70 4.18
C ILE A 49 3.72 -3.33 2.72
N GLU A 50 2.61 -3.12 2.02
CA GLU A 50 2.57 -2.49 0.71
C GLU A 50 2.08 -1.05 0.88
N PHE A 51 2.81 -0.08 0.34
CA PHE A 51 2.44 1.33 0.38
C PHE A 51 1.77 1.73 -0.94
N LYS A 52 0.81 2.64 -0.84
CA LYS A 52 0.19 3.23 -2.03
C LYS A 52 -0.04 4.72 -1.83
N LEU A 53 0.51 5.51 -2.76
CA LEU A 53 0.29 6.95 -2.80
C LEU A 53 -0.73 7.28 -3.87
N ARG A 54 -1.78 8.03 -3.49
CA ARG A 54 -2.82 8.52 -4.41
C ARG A 54 -2.86 10.04 -4.36
N HIS A 55 -3.05 10.67 -5.51
CA HIS A 55 -3.12 12.13 -5.57
C HIS A 55 -4.50 12.67 -5.24
N ALA A 56 -5.55 11.88 -5.44
CA ALA A 56 -6.93 12.28 -5.19
C ALA A 56 -7.54 11.44 -4.06
N TYR A 57 -8.48 12.04 -3.33
CA TYR A 57 -9.22 11.35 -2.30
C TYR A 57 -10.44 10.64 -2.89
N TYR A 58 -10.62 9.38 -2.51
CA TYR A 58 -11.84 8.60 -2.74
C TYR A 58 -12.18 7.86 -1.45
N GLN A 59 -13.47 7.75 -1.15
CA GLN A 59 -13.93 7.03 0.05
C GLN A 59 -13.56 5.55 0.00
N THR A 60 -13.49 4.97 -1.19
CA THR A 60 -12.99 3.62 -1.39
C THR A 60 -11.56 3.68 -1.93
N LYS A 61 -10.73 2.75 -1.47
CA LYS A 61 -9.34 2.65 -1.92
C LYS A 61 -9.21 1.42 -2.81
N ILE A 62 -8.49 1.59 -3.91
CA ILE A 62 -8.30 0.49 -4.86
C ILE A 62 -7.17 -0.41 -4.36
N LEU A 63 -7.48 -1.71 -4.24
CA LEU A 63 -6.49 -2.75 -3.97
C LEU A 63 -6.52 -3.74 -5.12
N GLU A 64 -5.42 -3.81 -5.89
CA GLU A 64 -5.33 -4.74 -7.01
C GLU A 64 -5.35 -6.18 -6.52
N GLN A 65 -6.17 -7.03 -7.17
CA GLN A 65 -6.26 -8.46 -6.83
C GLN A 65 -4.89 -9.13 -6.89
N PHE A 66 -4.10 -8.82 -7.91
CA PHE A 66 -2.76 -9.39 -8.07
C PHE A 66 -1.88 -9.14 -6.85
N LYS A 67 -1.90 -7.90 -6.34
CA LYS A 67 -1.12 -7.53 -5.14
C LYS A 67 -1.67 -8.17 -3.88
N TYR A 68 -2.99 -8.19 -3.73
CA TYR A 68 -3.63 -8.84 -2.59
C TYR A 68 -3.25 -10.33 -2.52
N ASP A 69 -3.38 -11.03 -3.65
CA ASP A 69 -3.08 -12.47 -3.71
C ASP A 69 -1.61 -12.74 -3.38
N ALA A 70 -0.70 -11.89 -3.89
CA ALA A 70 0.72 -12.04 -3.61
C ALA A 70 1.04 -11.83 -2.13
N LEU A 71 0.43 -10.80 -1.51
CA LEU A 71 0.63 -10.51 -0.08
C LEU A 71 0.07 -11.64 0.78
N MET A 72 -1.09 -12.19 0.43
CA MET A 72 -1.71 -13.25 1.23
C MET A 72 -0.94 -14.57 1.21
N ARG A 73 0.05 -14.73 0.35
CA ARG A 73 0.98 -15.86 0.40
C ARG A 73 1.99 -15.75 1.54
N GLU A 74 2.18 -14.54 2.08
CA GLU A 74 3.07 -14.33 3.21
C GLU A 74 2.45 -14.88 4.48
N LYS A 75 3.27 -15.48 5.36
CA LYS A 75 2.79 -16.15 6.58
C LYS A 75 2.73 -15.24 7.79
N CYS A 76 3.12 -13.99 7.65
CA CYS A 76 3.11 -12.99 8.71
C CYS A 76 1.89 -12.07 8.60
N MET A 77 1.81 -11.07 9.46
CA MET A 77 0.78 -10.02 9.34
C MET A 77 1.01 -9.22 8.06
N LYS A 78 -0.06 -8.88 7.37
CA LYS A 78 0.01 -8.19 6.09
C LYS A 78 -0.80 -6.90 6.15
N PHE A 79 -0.15 -5.79 5.75
CA PHE A 79 -0.76 -4.47 5.78
C PHE A 79 -0.72 -3.83 4.40
N TYR A 80 -1.76 -3.07 4.11
CA TYR A 80 -1.84 -2.18 2.96
C TYR A 80 -2.01 -0.76 3.49
N TYR A 81 -1.07 0.13 3.19
CA TYR A 81 -1.04 1.47 3.75
C TYR A 81 -1.21 2.47 2.62
N VAL A 82 -2.37 3.14 2.58
CA VAL A 82 -2.74 4.09 1.54
C VAL A 82 -2.58 5.50 2.06
N PHE A 83 -1.99 6.35 1.24
CA PHE A 83 -1.82 7.78 1.51
C PHE A 83 -2.48 8.58 0.40
N ASP A 84 -3.30 9.55 0.74
CA ASP A 84 -3.90 10.46 -0.22
C ASP A 84 -3.84 11.91 0.30
N CYS A 85 -4.48 12.85 -0.42
CA CYS A 85 -4.43 14.26 -0.05
C CYS A 85 -5.21 14.59 1.23
N LYS A 86 -6.03 13.68 1.75
CA LYS A 86 -6.83 13.89 2.97
C LYS A 86 -6.34 13.11 4.18
N GLY A 87 -5.47 12.14 3.99
CA GLY A 87 -4.98 11.37 5.12
C GLY A 87 -4.25 10.10 4.74
N ASN A 88 -4.09 9.24 5.73
CA ASN A 88 -3.53 7.92 5.52
C ASN A 88 -4.37 6.86 6.21
N TYR A 89 -4.37 5.66 5.64
CA TYR A 89 -5.29 4.59 5.99
C TYR A 89 -4.54 3.26 6.01
N LEU A 90 -4.39 2.68 7.18
CA LEU A 90 -3.70 1.40 7.36
C LEU A 90 -4.72 0.27 7.42
N TYR A 91 -4.65 -0.63 6.46
CA TYR A 91 -5.51 -1.82 6.42
C TYR A 91 -4.74 -3.04 6.87
N HIS A 92 -5.31 -3.80 7.80
CA HIS A 92 -4.81 -5.11 8.19
C HIS A 92 -5.49 -6.15 7.30
N LEU A 93 -4.77 -6.67 6.31
CA LEU A 93 -5.37 -7.50 5.26
C LEU A 93 -5.95 -8.82 5.78
N ASP A 94 -5.38 -9.35 6.87
CA ASP A 94 -5.86 -10.61 7.45
C ASP A 94 -7.27 -10.50 8.05
N THR A 95 -7.70 -9.29 8.41
CA THR A 95 -9.01 -9.04 9.01
C THR A 95 -9.98 -8.32 8.07
N LEU A 96 -9.52 -7.97 6.89
CA LEU A 96 -10.30 -7.21 5.92
C LEU A 96 -11.40 -8.06 5.32
N LYS A 97 -12.62 -7.53 5.27
CA LYS A 97 -13.72 -8.12 4.51
C LYS A 97 -13.64 -7.61 3.08
N LEU A 98 -13.27 -8.49 2.15
CA LEU A 98 -13.19 -8.11 0.75
C LEU A 98 -14.59 -7.90 0.16
N PRO A 99 -14.79 -6.81 -0.58
CA PRO A 99 -15.98 -6.64 -1.40
C PRO A 99 -15.90 -7.54 -2.64
N GLU A 100 -16.91 -7.47 -3.50
CA GLU A 100 -16.88 -8.14 -4.78
C GLU A 100 -15.73 -7.60 -5.64
N LEU A 101 -15.17 -8.48 -6.46
CA LEU A 101 -14.13 -8.11 -7.39
C LEU A 101 -14.71 -7.24 -8.48
N ASP A 102 -14.00 -6.19 -8.84
CA ASP A 102 -14.40 -5.25 -9.90
C ASP A 102 -13.29 -5.17 -10.94
N VAL A 103 -13.57 -4.53 -12.06
CA VAL A 103 -12.61 -4.34 -13.13
C VAL A 103 -12.48 -2.85 -13.41
N VAL A 104 -11.25 -2.35 -13.40
CA VAL A 104 -10.96 -0.98 -13.80
C VAL A 104 -10.08 -0.98 -15.04
N ASN A 105 -10.33 -0.01 -15.91
CA ASN A 105 -9.53 0.23 -17.09
C ASN A 105 -8.54 1.35 -16.77
N CYS A 106 -7.26 1.03 -16.78
CA CYS A 106 -6.22 1.98 -16.39
C CYS A 106 -5.02 1.88 -17.32
N LYS A 107 -4.21 2.95 -17.31
CA LYS A 107 -2.99 2.99 -18.13
C LYS A 107 -1.99 1.96 -17.59
N THR A 108 -1.31 1.28 -18.53
CA THR A 108 -0.20 0.41 -18.18
C THR A 108 0.94 1.24 -17.61
N THR A 109 1.66 0.66 -16.66
CA THR A 109 2.87 1.27 -16.09
C THR A 109 4.12 0.90 -16.87
N GLU A 110 4.02 0.07 -17.90
CA GLU A 110 5.15 -0.31 -18.73
C GLU A 110 5.69 0.87 -19.52
N LYS A 111 7.02 1.00 -19.56
CA LYS A 111 7.70 2.16 -20.16
C LYS A 111 7.38 2.38 -21.64
N PHE A 112 7.06 1.32 -22.38
CA PHE A 112 6.90 1.38 -23.82
C PHE A 112 5.47 1.56 -24.28
N ASN A 113 4.47 1.40 -23.40
CA ASN A 113 3.06 1.44 -23.75
C ASN A 113 2.26 2.30 -22.78
N ARG A 114 2.73 3.53 -22.53
CA ARG A 114 2.10 4.44 -21.58
C ARG A 114 0.71 4.90 -21.97
N THR A 115 0.36 4.80 -23.26
CA THR A 115 -0.95 5.19 -23.76
C THR A 115 -1.94 4.03 -23.80
N ASP A 116 -1.45 2.80 -23.66
CA ASP A 116 -2.31 1.63 -23.69
C ASP A 116 -3.10 1.52 -22.41
N LEU A 117 -4.35 1.12 -22.53
CA LEU A 117 -5.23 0.85 -21.40
C LEU A 117 -5.32 -0.65 -21.19
N ILE A 118 -5.22 -1.07 -19.94
CA ILE A 118 -5.38 -2.47 -19.56
C ILE A 118 -6.48 -2.58 -18.50
N ASN A 119 -7.16 -3.73 -18.49
CA ASN A 119 -8.14 -4.01 -17.46
C ASN A 119 -7.43 -4.66 -16.27
N LYS A 120 -7.69 -4.15 -15.08
CA LYS A 120 -7.18 -4.72 -13.83
C LYS A 120 -8.33 -5.13 -12.95
N ASN A 121 -8.21 -6.31 -12.36
CA ASN A 121 -9.14 -6.76 -11.32
C ASN A 121 -8.76 -6.12 -10.01
N VAL A 122 -9.72 -5.47 -9.35
CA VAL A 122 -9.47 -4.70 -8.13
C VAL A 122 -10.57 -4.92 -7.12
N TYR A 123 -10.23 -4.64 -5.86
CA TYR A 123 -11.20 -4.48 -4.79
C TYR A 123 -11.28 -3.00 -4.43
N PHE A 124 -12.49 -2.46 -4.35
CA PHE A 124 -12.73 -1.12 -3.81
C PHE A 124 -13.02 -1.24 -2.33
N ILE A 125 -11.99 -1.06 -1.51
CA ILE A 125 -12.12 -1.23 -0.06
C ILE A 125 -12.49 0.10 0.61
N SER A 126 -13.50 0.06 1.48
CA SER A 126 -13.96 1.28 2.16
C SER A 126 -12.91 1.79 3.13
N GLU A 127 -12.77 3.11 3.23
CA GLU A 127 -11.89 3.70 4.23
C GLU A 127 -12.29 3.32 5.65
N SER A 128 -13.57 3.05 5.90
CA SER A 128 -14.07 2.65 7.21
C SER A 128 -13.52 1.30 7.69
N GLN A 129 -12.98 0.48 6.79
CA GLN A 129 -12.37 -0.80 7.16
C GLN A 129 -10.89 -0.67 7.53
N ALA A 130 -10.30 0.50 7.41
CA ALA A 130 -8.93 0.70 7.85
C ALA A 130 -8.83 0.54 9.37
N SER A 131 -7.77 -0.14 9.81
CA SER A 131 -7.50 -0.33 11.24
C SER A 131 -7.07 0.97 11.91
N ILE A 132 -6.37 1.82 11.17
CA ILE A 132 -5.92 3.15 11.62
C ILE A 132 -6.24 4.14 10.50
N ILE A 133 -6.88 5.24 10.87
CA ILE A 133 -7.20 6.34 9.96
C ILE A 133 -6.65 7.62 10.56
N ASN A 134 -5.78 8.31 9.81
CA ASN A 134 -5.27 9.63 10.20
C ASN A 134 -5.65 10.62 9.10
N LYS A 135 -6.63 11.48 9.37
CA LYS A 135 -7.03 12.53 8.44
C LYS A 135 -6.31 13.82 8.78
N TYR A 136 -5.83 14.50 7.74
CA TYR A 136 -5.15 15.78 7.90
C TYR A 136 -6.19 16.85 8.18
N SER A 137 -5.85 17.76 9.08
CA SER A 137 -6.73 18.90 9.36
C SER A 137 -6.73 19.88 8.19
N ASP A 138 -7.89 20.44 7.88
CA ASP A 138 -7.97 21.56 6.97
C ASP A 138 -7.47 22.81 7.72
N LEU A 139 -6.42 23.40 7.19
CA LEU A 139 -5.87 24.65 7.73
C LEU A 139 -6.43 25.84 6.98
#